data_06f89e584b578afd8eec6b70d6ca8e6c
#
_entry.id   06f89e584b578afd8eec6b70d6ca8e6c
#
_cell.length_a   1.000
_cell.length_b   1.000
_cell.length_c   1.000
_cell.angle_alpha   90.00
_cell.angle_beta   90.00
_cell.angle_gamma   90.00
#
_symmetry.space_group_name_H-M   'P 1'
#
loop_
_entity.id
_entity.type
_entity.pdbx_description
1 polymer ?
#
loop_
_entity_poly.entity_id
_entity_poly.type
_entity_poly.pdbx_seq_one_letter_code
_entity_poly.pdbx_strand_id
1 'polypeptide(L)'
;MSIDPIKKDGRSLRAERTYDEAHEKLIKSVVELFNNPLVSHEKITVSQIAKHAGVSVATAYNHFPDNKLDIYGSLFQLGFKDVRDDLNKFLETSPKPDDAVTMFLDTIANVVVELGNAIRFAWFEVRDIQASGKWIEGEPYDVLHSLCTQYDPEIVDELTDDIFQMFNGVTFLWLRYDPNYKVWSKYTDEWYLENVNKVFDKAIKIHK
;
A
#
# COMPACT_ATOMS: atom_id res chain seq x y z
N MET A 1 -24.34 -29.96 7.47
CA MET A 1 -23.07 -30.70 7.52
C MET A 1 -21.99 -29.70 7.84
N SER A 2 -21.52 -29.69 9.09
CA SER A 2 -20.40 -28.82 9.49
C SER A 2 -19.11 -29.45 8.99
N ILE A 3 -18.38 -28.74 8.13
CA ILE A 3 -17.05 -29.19 7.69
C ILE A 3 -16.09 -28.76 8.81
N ASP A 4 -15.59 -29.72 9.57
CA ASP A 4 -14.53 -29.44 10.56
C ASP A 4 -13.31 -28.83 9.86
N PRO A 5 -12.73 -27.76 10.37
CA PRO A 5 -11.52 -27.17 9.79
C PRO A 5 -10.38 -28.22 9.88
N ILE A 6 -9.79 -28.53 8.72
CA ILE A 6 -8.66 -29.46 8.62
C ILE A 6 -7.55 -28.97 9.53
N LYS A 7 -7.28 -29.70 10.61
CA LYS A 7 -6.21 -29.39 11.57
C LYS A 7 -4.88 -29.52 10.85
N LYS A 8 -4.24 -28.38 10.50
CA LYS A 8 -2.89 -28.35 9.92
C LYS A 8 -1.91 -29.07 10.87
N ASP A 9 -1.09 -29.96 10.33
CA ASP A 9 -0.07 -30.65 11.13
C ASP A 9 1.08 -29.69 11.49
N GLY A 10 1.89 -30.04 12.48
CA GLY A 10 2.97 -29.18 12.97
C GLY A 10 4.09 -28.96 11.94
N ARG A 11 4.20 -29.78 10.88
CA ARG A 11 5.15 -29.58 9.77
C ARG A 11 4.63 -28.52 8.81
N SER A 12 3.35 -28.56 8.49
CA SER A 12 2.69 -27.56 7.65
C SER A 12 2.79 -26.17 8.27
N LEU A 13 2.53 -26.03 9.57
CA LEU A 13 2.65 -24.77 10.30
C LEU A 13 4.08 -24.22 10.34
N ARG A 14 5.08 -25.08 10.46
CA ARG A 14 6.50 -24.66 10.42
C ARG A 14 6.91 -24.22 9.01
N ALA A 15 6.49 -24.94 7.99
CA ALA A 15 6.78 -24.58 6.60
C ALA A 15 6.16 -23.22 6.23
N GLU A 16 4.90 -23.00 6.61
CA GLU A 16 4.18 -21.74 6.43
C GLU A 16 4.92 -20.60 7.13
N ARG A 17 5.26 -20.74 8.41
CA ARG A 17 6.02 -19.72 9.14
C ARG A 17 7.38 -19.42 8.50
N THR A 18 8.11 -20.44 8.05
CA THR A 18 9.41 -20.24 7.37
C THR A 18 9.23 -19.52 6.03
N TYR A 19 8.12 -19.79 5.32
CA TYR A 19 7.77 -19.09 4.09
C TYR A 19 7.50 -17.62 4.39
N ASP A 20 6.64 -17.33 5.36
CA ASP A 20 6.27 -15.95 5.74
C ASP A 20 7.50 -15.14 6.19
N GLU A 21 8.35 -15.72 7.05
CA GLU A 21 9.60 -15.09 7.50
C GLU A 21 10.55 -14.76 6.33
N ALA A 22 10.62 -15.63 5.32
CA ALA A 22 11.42 -15.38 4.12
C ALA A 22 10.81 -14.28 3.26
N HIS A 23 9.48 -14.28 3.11
CA HIS A 23 8.75 -13.25 2.37
C HIS A 23 8.96 -11.86 2.98
N GLU A 24 8.79 -11.71 4.30
CA GLU A 24 9.02 -10.44 5.00
C GLU A 24 10.44 -9.91 4.81
N LYS A 25 11.47 -10.78 4.90
CA LYS A 25 12.86 -10.40 4.62
C LYS A 25 13.07 -9.92 3.20
N LEU A 26 12.42 -10.57 2.24
CA LEU A 26 12.50 -10.19 0.84
C LEU A 26 11.85 -8.82 0.59
N ILE A 27 10.64 -8.57 1.11
CA ILE A 27 9.96 -7.29 0.95
C ILE A 27 10.72 -6.16 1.64
N LYS A 28 11.21 -6.37 2.86
CA LYS A 28 12.08 -5.39 3.53
C LYS A 28 13.31 -5.05 2.68
N SER A 29 13.96 -6.05 2.10
CA SER A 29 15.09 -5.86 1.20
C SER A 29 14.74 -5.10 -0.07
N VAL A 30 13.54 -5.29 -0.60
CA VAL A 30 13.02 -4.49 -1.73
C VAL A 30 12.96 -3.02 -1.33
N VAL A 31 12.31 -2.69 -0.22
CA VAL A 31 12.18 -1.30 0.26
C VAL A 31 13.56 -0.67 0.46
N GLU A 32 14.46 -1.37 1.15
CA GLU A 32 15.83 -0.88 1.41
C GLU A 32 16.63 -0.64 0.12
N LEU A 33 16.56 -1.55 -0.86
CA LEU A 33 17.28 -1.40 -2.13
C LEU A 33 16.70 -0.27 -2.99
N PHE A 34 15.38 -0.14 -3.09
CA PHE A 34 14.74 0.92 -3.86
C PHE A 34 14.94 2.31 -3.23
N ASN A 35 15.06 2.39 -1.92
CA ASN A 35 15.32 3.65 -1.21
C ASN A 35 16.81 4.00 -1.10
N ASN A 36 17.71 3.10 -1.54
CA ASN A 36 19.14 3.37 -1.53
C ASN A 36 19.55 4.24 -2.74
N PRO A 37 19.98 5.50 -2.54
CA PRO A 37 20.34 6.41 -3.63
C PRO A 37 21.55 5.95 -4.46
N LEU A 38 22.32 4.99 -3.97
CA LEU A 38 23.49 4.44 -4.66
C LEU A 38 23.15 3.27 -5.59
N VAL A 39 21.91 2.79 -5.54
CA VAL A 39 21.45 1.65 -6.33
C VAL A 39 20.57 2.14 -7.48
N SER A 40 20.94 1.81 -8.71
CA SER A 40 20.09 2.09 -9.88
C SER A 40 18.90 1.10 -9.87
N HIS A 41 17.69 1.63 -9.87
CA HIS A 41 16.45 0.84 -9.83
C HIS A 41 16.31 -0.15 -10.99
N GLU A 42 16.80 0.22 -12.17
CA GLU A 42 16.79 -0.64 -13.35
C GLU A 42 17.62 -1.91 -13.16
N LYS A 43 18.59 -1.88 -12.24
CA LYS A 43 19.48 -2.99 -11.93
C LYS A 43 18.98 -3.89 -10.82
N ILE A 44 17.90 -3.51 -10.12
CA ILE A 44 17.35 -4.32 -9.04
C ILE A 44 16.69 -5.56 -9.65
N THR A 45 17.21 -6.74 -9.30
CA THR A 45 16.74 -8.05 -9.75
C THR A 45 16.36 -8.92 -8.55
N VAL A 46 15.53 -9.94 -8.77
CA VAL A 46 15.17 -10.93 -7.74
C VAL A 46 16.42 -11.54 -7.09
N SER A 47 17.48 -11.79 -7.87
CA SER A 47 18.76 -12.32 -7.35
C SER A 47 19.47 -11.33 -6.42
N GLN A 48 19.41 -10.03 -6.70
CA GLN A 48 20.00 -9.01 -5.81
C GLN A 48 19.18 -8.86 -4.53
N ILE A 49 17.85 -8.91 -4.63
CA ILE A 49 16.94 -8.90 -3.48
C ILE A 49 17.22 -10.12 -2.60
N ALA A 50 17.31 -11.33 -3.18
CA ALA A 50 17.64 -12.55 -2.46
C ALA A 50 18.96 -12.43 -1.69
N LYS A 51 20.01 -11.94 -2.35
CA LYS A 51 21.33 -11.73 -1.75
C LYS A 51 21.27 -10.74 -0.59
N HIS A 52 20.55 -9.64 -0.75
CA HIS A 52 20.40 -8.62 0.28
C HIS A 52 19.60 -9.15 1.48
N ALA A 53 18.52 -9.91 1.24
CA ALA A 53 17.69 -10.54 2.23
C ALA A 53 18.36 -11.72 2.98
N GLY A 54 19.49 -12.22 2.47
CA GLY A 54 20.15 -13.40 3.03
C GLY A 54 19.39 -14.71 2.81
N VAL A 55 18.58 -14.78 1.73
CA VAL A 55 17.84 -15.99 1.33
C VAL A 55 18.41 -16.58 0.03
N SER A 56 18.10 -17.86 -0.25
CA SER A 56 18.53 -18.45 -1.51
C SER A 56 17.79 -17.82 -2.71
N VAL A 57 18.47 -17.73 -3.86
CA VAL A 57 17.86 -17.23 -5.09
C VAL A 57 16.65 -18.07 -5.49
N ALA A 58 16.71 -19.40 -5.28
CA ALA A 58 15.57 -20.29 -5.54
C ALA A 58 14.38 -19.95 -4.64
N THR A 59 14.61 -19.66 -3.36
CA THR A 59 13.57 -19.21 -2.42
C THR A 59 12.93 -17.91 -2.93
N ALA A 60 13.73 -16.94 -3.34
CA ALA A 60 13.21 -15.65 -3.82
C ALA A 60 12.36 -15.80 -5.08
N TYR A 61 12.74 -16.67 -6.04
CA TYR A 61 11.90 -16.96 -7.21
C TYR A 61 10.62 -17.73 -6.87
N ASN A 62 10.58 -18.49 -5.77
CA ASN A 62 9.34 -19.10 -5.30
C ASN A 62 8.35 -18.06 -4.74
N HIS A 63 8.86 -16.95 -4.19
CA HIS A 63 8.02 -15.85 -3.71
C HIS A 63 7.64 -14.89 -4.84
N PHE A 64 8.51 -14.70 -5.83
CA PHE A 64 8.35 -13.75 -6.94
C PHE A 64 8.51 -14.44 -8.30
N PRO A 65 7.63 -15.39 -8.66
CA PRO A 65 7.72 -16.13 -9.93
C PRO A 65 7.58 -15.23 -11.16
N ASP A 66 6.76 -14.17 -11.10
CA ASP A 66 6.60 -13.17 -12.15
C ASP A 66 7.45 -11.92 -11.92
N ASN A 67 8.55 -12.08 -11.17
CA ASN A 67 9.54 -11.04 -10.94
C ASN A 67 8.96 -9.72 -10.42
N LYS A 68 9.01 -8.66 -11.22
CA LYS A 68 8.63 -7.30 -10.81
C LYS A 68 7.17 -7.17 -10.39
N LEU A 69 6.23 -7.84 -11.07
CA LEU A 69 4.81 -7.74 -10.73
C LEU A 69 4.52 -8.32 -9.34
N ASP A 70 5.15 -9.45 -9.00
CA ASP A 70 4.99 -10.02 -7.66
C ASP A 70 5.60 -9.14 -6.57
N ILE A 71 6.78 -8.56 -6.85
CA ILE A 71 7.45 -7.64 -5.93
C ILE A 71 6.56 -6.42 -5.65
N TYR A 72 6.04 -5.78 -6.71
CA TYR A 72 5.22 -4.58 -6.58
C TYR A 72 3.86 -4.90 -5.95
N GLY A 73 3.23 -6.02 -6.33
CA GLY A 73 2.00 -6.49 -5.70
C GLY A 73 2.20 -6.73 -4.19
N SER A 74 3.32 -7.35 -3.80
CA SER A 74 3.64 -7.59 -2.38
C SER A 74 3.88 -6.30 -1.60
N LEU A 75 4.45 -5.24 -2.21
CA LEU A 75 4.58 -3.93 -1.57
C LEU A 75 3.22 -3.31 -1.25
N PHE A 76 2.29 -3.35 -2.19
CA PHE A 76 0.92 -2.87 -1.95
C PHE A 76 0.21 -3.73 -0.89
N GLN A 77 0.38 -5.06 -0.93
CA GLN A 77 -0.22 -5.97 0.05
C GLN A 77 0.28 -5.68 1.47
N LEU A 78 1.59 -5.53 1.65
CA LEU A 78 2.17 -5.24 2.94
C LEU A 78 1.63 -3.91 3.49
N GLY A 79 1.78 -2.84 2.72
CA GLY A 79 1.35 -1.51 3.15
C GLY A 79 -0.16 -1.46 3.46
N PHE A 80 -0.99 -2.08 2.62
CA PHE A 80 -2.43 -2.05 2.83
C PHE A 80 -2.90 -2.94 3.98
N LYS A 81 -2.19 -4.02 4.29
CA LYS A 81 -2.47 -4.85 5.47
C LYS A 81 -2.30 -4.02 6.75
N ASP A 82 -1.21 -3.30 6.89
CA ASP A 82 -0.93 -2.46 8.07
C ASP A 82 -1.99 -1.36 8.22
N VAL A 83 -2.38 -0.72 7.11
CA VAL A 83 -3.48 0.27 7.08
C VAL A 83 -4.78 -0.34 7.61
N ARG A 84 -5.15 -1.54 7.16
CA ARG A 84 -6.39 -2.21 7.62
C ARG A 84 -6.33 -2.59 9.09
N ASP A 85 -5.21 -3.10 9.55
CA ASP A 85 -5.03 -3.53 10.93
C ASP A 85 -5.15 -2.33 11.89
N ASP A 86 -4.58 -1.18 11.54
CA ASP A 86 -4.66 0.03 12.34
C ASP A 86 -6.04 0.69 12.26
N LEU A 87 -6.68 0.69 11.09
CA LEU A 87 -8.04 1.15 10.93
C LEU A 87 -9.02 0.32 11.77
N ASN A 88 -8.92 -1.00 11.74
CA ASN A 88 -9.78 -1.88 12.52
C ASN A 88 -9.68 -1.60 14.03
N LYS A 89 -8.47 -1.46 14.55
CA LYS A 89 -8.24 -1.06 15.96
C LYS A 89 -8.88 0.29 16.30
N PHE A 90 -8.77 1.25 15.37
CA PHE A 90 -9.36 2.57 15.57
C PHE A 90 -10.89 2.52 15.57
N LEU A 91 -11.50 1.75 14.66
CA LEU A 91 -12.95 1.57 14.58
C LEU A 91 -13.54 0.90 15.84
N GLU A 92 -12.79 0.06 16.55
CA GLU A 92 -13.19 -0.49 17.84
C GLU A 92 -13.46 0.59 18.91
N THR A 93 -12.90 1.79 18.75
CA THR A 93 -13.13 2.93 19.64
C THR A 93 -14.44 3.68 19.35
N SER A 94 -15.20 3.28 18.33
CA SER A 94 -16.42 3.94 17.85
C SER A 94 -16.20 5.43 17.52
N PRO A 95 -15.25 5.74 16.63
CA PRO A 95 -14.93 7.12 16.27
C PRO A 95 -16.09 7.78 15.51
N LYS A 96 -16.04 9.12 15.37
CA LYS A 96 -16.93 9.82 14.44
C LYS A 96 -16.57 9.44 12.99
N PRO A 97 -17.54 9.48 12.04
CA PRO A 97 -17.28 9.19 10.64
C PRO A 97 -16.12 10.01 10.05
N ASP A 98 -16.08 11.31 10.32
CA ASP A 98 -15.04 12.23 9.85
C ASP A 98 -13.64 11.80 10.35
N ASP A 99 -13.54 11.39 11.61
CA ASP A 99 -12.29 10.93 12.22
C ASP A 99 -11.82 9.60 11.61
N ALA A 100 -12.75 8.72 11.23
CA ALA A 100 -12.43 7.42 10.61
C ALA A 100 -11.89 7.60 9.17
N VAL A 101 -12.51 8.45 8.38
CA VAL A 101 -12.04 8.76 7.02
C VAL A 101 -10.67 9.45 7.06
N THR A 102 -10.52 10.44 7.95
CA THR A 102 -9.25 11.17 8.11
C THR A 102 -8.13 10.21 8.54
N MET A 103 -8.36 9.38 9.55
CA MET A 103 -7.40 8.38 10.02
C MET A 103 -7.00 7.41 8.90
N PHE A 104 -7.95 6.94 8.10
CA PHE A 104 -7.66 6.05 6.98
C PHE A 104 -6.74 6.70 5.94
N LEU A 105 -7.03 7.93 5.54
CA LEU A 105 -6.20 8.69 4.59
C LEU A 105 -4.80 8.96 5.14
N ASP A 106 -4.71 9.36 6.41
CA ASP A 106 -3.44 9.61 7.09
C ASP A 106 -2.58 8.35 7.17
N THR A 107 -3.18 7.22 7.50
CA THR A 107 -2.46 5.95 7.62
C THR A 107 -1.93 5.50 6.27
N ILE A 108 -2.74 5.56 5.20
CA ILE A 108 -2.27 5.27 3.83
C ILE A 108 -1.13 6.21 3.44
N ALA A 109 -1.26 7.50 3.70
CA ALA A 109 -0.24 8.47 3.33
C ALA A 109 1.09 8.20 4.03
N ASN A 110 1.07 7.86 5.33
CA ASN A 110 2.28 7.51 6.06
C ASN A 110 2.94 6.24 5.51
N VAL A 111 2.17 5.20 5.22
CA VAL A 111 2.68 3.96 4.59
C VAL A 111 3.30 4.26 3.22
N VAL A 112 2.66 5.10 2.41
CA VAL A 112 3.19 5.51 1.09
C VAL A 112 4.53 6.21 1.24
N VAL A 113 4.69 7.11 2.22
CA VAL A 113 5.95 7.80 2.50
C VAL A 113 7.02 6.82 3.02
N GLU A 114 6.67 5.88 3.91
CA GLU A 114 7.60 4.86 4.40
C GLU A 114 8.12 3.96 3.30
N LEU A 115 7.26 3.53 2.38
CA LEU A 115 7.67 2.73 1.22
C LEU A 115 8.53 3.55 0.23
N GLY A 116 8.40 4.87 0.22
CA GLY A 116 9.26 5.81 -0.48
C GLY A 116 9.40 5.50 -1.98
N ASN A 117 10.65 5.35 -2.44
CA ASN A 117 10.91 5.07 -3.85
C ASN A 117 10.37 3.71 -4.31
N ALA A 118 10.25 2.72 -3.43
CA ALA A 118 9.68 1.43 -3.79
C ALA A 118 8.25 1.59 -4.32
N ILE A 119 7.40 2.37 -3.61
CA ILE A 119 6.04 2.63 -4.05
C ILE A 119 5.98 3.56 -5.26
N ARG A 120 6.93 4.51 -5.40
CA ARG A 120 6.99 5.39 -6.58
C ARG A 120 7.15 4.59 -7.88
N PHE A 121 7.94 3.53 -7.86
CA PHE A 121 8.08 2.65 -9.03
C PHE A 121 6.89 1.71 -9.20
N ALA A 122 6.40 1.13 -8.11
CA ALA A 122 5.27 0.20 -8.15
C ALA A 122 3.97 0.85 -8.61
N TRP A 123 3.76 2.14 -8.31
CA TRP A 123 2.51 2.85 -8.61
C TRP A 123 2.15 2.84 -10.10
N PHE A 124 3.14 2.94 -10.96
CA PHE A 124 2.91 2.95 -12.43
C PHE A 124 2.62 1.56 -13.00
N GLU A 125 2.88 0.51 -12.23
CA GLU A 125 2.62 -0.88 -12.60
C GLU A 125 1.26 -1.40 -12.07
N VAL A 126 0.50 -0.57 -11.35
CA VAL A 126 -0.79 -0.96 -10.72
C VAL A 126 -1.73 -1.63 -11.71
N ARG A 127 -1.86 -1.07 -12.93
CA ARG A 127 -2.71 -1.64 -13.97
C ARG A 127 -2.31 -3.07 -14.35
N ASP A 128 -1.02 -3.33 -14.49
CA ASP A 128 -0.51 -4.64 -14.87
C ASP A 128 -0.63 -5.63 -13.71
N ILE A 129 -0.47 -5.16 -12.47
CA ILE A 129 -0.71 -5.94 -11.26
C ILE A 129 -2.18 -6.37 -11.21
N GLN A 130 -3.12 -5.46 -11.43
CA GLN A 130 -4.56 -5.75 -11.48
C GLN A 130 -4.88 -6.76 -12.60
N ALA A 131 -4.37 -6.52 -13.81
CA ALA A 131 -4.60 -7.40 -14.96
C ALA A 131 -4.05 -8.81 -14.76
N SER A 132 -3.01 -8.98 -13.94
CA SER A 132 -2.43 -10.28 -13.60
C SER A 132 -3.25 -11.08 -12.57
N GLY A 133 -4.31 -10.50 -12.01
CA GLY A 133 -5.10 -11.10 -10.92
C GLY A 133 -4.38 -11.15 -9.57
N LYS A 134 -3.30 -10.39 -9.42
CA LYS A 134 -2.49 -10.30 -8.18
C LYS A 134 -2.92 -9.15 -7.28
N TRP A 135 -4.05 -8.56 -7.58
CA TRP A 135 -4.60 -7.48 -6.79
C TRP A 135 -5.15 -7.99 -5.46
N ILE A 136 -5.16 -7.11 -4.49
CA ILE A 136 -5.46 -7.40 -3.10
C ILE A 136 -6.97 -7.41 -2.89
N GLU A 137 -7.47 -8.35 -2.09
CA GLU A 137 -8.82 -8.27 -1.53
C GLU A 137 -8.95 -7.02 -0.65
N GLY A 138 -9.99 -6.23 -0.91
CA GLY A 138 -10.25 -4.97 -0.18
C GLY A 138 -9.41 -3.82 -0.70
N GLU A 139 -9.67 -3.39 -1.93
CA GLU A 139 -9.05 -2.18 -2.50
C GLU A 139 -9.24 -0.97 -1.58
N PRO A 140 -8.28 -0.04 -1.56
CA PRO A 140 -8.41 1.20 -0.79
C PRO A 140 -9.72 1.95 -1.05
N TYR A 141 -10.23 1.86 -2.29
CA TYR A 141 -11.53 2.43 -2.67
C TYR A 141 -12.70 1.78 -1.92
N ASP A 142 -12.73 0.44 -1.85
CA ASP A 142 -13.82 -0.29 -1.17
C ASP A 142 -13.85 0.02 0.33
N VAL A 143 -12.68 0.12 0.94
CA VAL A 143 -12.57 0.50 2.37
C VAL A 143 -13.06 1.93 2.57
N LEU A 144 -12.63 2.87 1.73
CA LEU A 144 -13.09 4.26 1.79
C LEU A 144 -14.60 4.36 1.59
N HIS A 145 -15.15 3.66 0.59
CA HIS A 145 -16.58 3.61 0.33
C HIS A 145 -17.35 3.09 1.56
N SER A 146 -16.85 2.01 2.17
CA SER A 146 -17.44 1.46 3.41
C SER A 146 -17.46 2.48 4.56
N LEU A 147 -16.39 3.27 4.71
CA LEU A 147 -16.36 4.36 5.70
C LEU A 147 -17.35 5.48 5.36
N CYS A 148 -17.53 5.79 4.08
CA CYS A 148 -18.46 6.82 3.62
C CYS A 148 -19.93 6.40 3.77
N THR A 149 -20.28 5.11 3.91
CA THR A 149 -21.66 4.67 4.12
C THR A 149 -22.32 5.22 5.41
N GLN A 150 -21.54 5.84 6.29
CA GLN A 150 -22.04 6.51 7.49
C GLN A 150 -22.60 7.92 7.22
N TYR A 151 -22.43 8.44 6.01
CA TYR A 151 -23.00 9.71 5.54
C TYR A 151 -24.35 9.51 4.88
N ASP A 152 -24.92 10.61 4.34
CA ASP A 152 -26.18 10.53 3.62
C ASP A 152 -26.05 9.59 2.41
N PRO A 153 -26.91 8.58 2.26
CA PRO A 153 -26.85 7.63 1.15
C PRO A 153 -26.88 8.27 -0.23
N GLU A 154 -27.44 9.48 -0.37
CA GLU A 154 -27.50 10.19 -1.65
C GLU A 154 -26.14 10.71 -2.12
N ILE A 155 -25.18 10.91 -1.20
CA ILE A 155 -23.86 11.46 -1.52
C ILE A 155 -22.71 10.45 -1.41
N VAL A 156 -22.95 9.22 -0.93
CA VAL A 156 -21.87 8.25 -0.60
C VAL A 156 -20.94 8.01 -1.79
N ASP A 157 -21.50 7.70 -2.95
CA ASP A 157 -20.72 7.36 -4.13
C ASP A 157 -19.90 8.58 -4.60
N GLU A 158 -20.55 9.75 -4.74
CA GLU A 158 -19.89 10.98 -5.17
C GLU A 158 -18.82 11.44 -4.17
N LEU A 159 -19.12 11.37 -2.87
CA LEU A 159 -18.16 11.72 -1.83
C LEU A 159 -16.94 10.81 -1.85
N THR A 160 -17.16 9.48 -2.01
CA THR A 160 -16.07 8.51 -2.13
C THR A 160 -15.20 8.79 -3.33
N ASP A 161 -15.82 9.03 -4.49
CA ASP A 161 -15.13 9.37 -5.74
C ASP A 161 -14.29 10.64 -5.60
N ASP A 162 -14.85 11.70 -5.03
CA ASP A 162 -14.16 12.97 -4.84
C ASP A 162 -12.95 12.83 -3.91
N ILE A 163 -13.11 12.14 -2.78
CA ILE A 163 -12.00 11.87 -1.86
C ILE A 163 -10.91 11.07 -2.58
N PHE A 164 -11.29 9.99 -3.28
CA PHE A 164 -10.34 9.10 -3.94
C PHE A 164 -9.60 9.80 -5.09
N GLN A 165 -10.29 10.62 -5.89
CA GLN A 165 -9.69 11.41 -6.97
C GLN A 165 -8.73 12.47 -6.41
N MET A 166 -9.11 13.19 -5.35
CA MET A 166 -8.25 14.19 -4.71
C MET A 166 -7.02 13.54 -4.10
N PHE A 167 -7.17 12.41 -3.40
CA PHE A 167 -6.05 11.63 -2.83
C PHE A 167 -5.08 11.18 -3.94
N ASN A 168 -5.59 10.57 -5.01
CA ASN A 168 -4.76 10.15 -6.13
C ASN A 168 -4.05 11.33 -6.81
N GLY A 169 -4.72 12.49 -6.93
CA GLY A 169 -4.13 13.71 -7.48
C GLY A 169 -2.97 14.22 -6.65
N VAL A 170 -3.10 14.25 -5.32
CA VAL A 170 -2.02 14.62 -4.39
C VAL A 170 -0.88 13.62 -4.48
N THR A 171 -1.19 12.32 -4.46
CA THR A 171 -0.20 11.25 -4.58
C THR A 171 0.56 11.32 -5.90
N PHE A 172 -0.15 11.55 -7.02
CA PHE A 172 0.50 11.69 -8.34
C PHE A 172 1.50 12.84 -8.39
N LEU A 173 1.23 13.97 -7.74
CA LEU A 173 2.17 15.09 -7.66
C LEU A 173 3.39 14.72 -6.82
N TRP A 174 3.21 14.02 -5.70
CA TRP A 174 4.31 13.53 -4.87
C TRP A 174 5.19 12.50 -5.59
N LEU A 175 4.58 11.59 -6.39
CA LEU A 175 5.33 10.62 -7.21
C LEU A 175 6.31 11.30 -8.18
N ARG A 176 6.06 12.55 -8.57
CA ARG A 176 6.88 13.34 -9.48
C ARG A 176 7.96 14.16 -8.79
N TYR A 177 8.14 14.01 -7.48
CA TYR A 177 9.19 14.71 -6.75
C TYR A 177 10.56 14.48 -7.40
N ASP A 178 11.26 15.60 -7.67
CA ASP A 178 12.64 15.59 -8.13
C ASP A 178 13.33 16.85 -7.55
N PRO A 179 14.34 16.68 -6.66
CA PRO A 179 15.02 17.79 -6.03
C PRO A 179 15.80 18.67 -7.02
N ASN A 180 16.11 18.16 -8.20
CA ASN A 180 16.85 18.88 -9.23
C ASN A 180 15.94 19.71 -10.14
N TYR A 181 14.63 19.52 -10.06
CA TYR A 181 13.66 20.21 -10.91
C TYR A 181 12.81 21.18 -10.10
N LYS A 182 12.98 22.49 -10.36
CA LYS A 182 12.29 23.57 -9.63
C LYS A 182 10.77 23.37 -9.49
N VAL A 183 10.11 22.81 -10.51
CA VAL A 183 8.66 22.59 -10.49
C VAL A 183 8.27 21.43 -9.59
N TRP A 184 9.11 20.39 -9.52
CA TRP A 184 8.80 19.15 -8.79
C TRP A 184 9.42 19.07 -7.42
N SER A 185 10.46 19.85 -7.13
CA SER A 185 11.18 19.85 -5.84
C SER A 185 10.33 20.27 -4.63
N LYS A 186 9.17 20.86 -4.86
CA LYS A 186 8.24 21.27 -3.78
C LYS A 186 7.34 20.14 -3.28
N TYR A 187 7.24 19.02 -4.00
CA TYR A 187 6.35 17.91 -3.63
C TYR A 187 7.05 16.90 -2.73
N THR A 188 7.60 17.41 -1.63
CA THR A 188 8.29 16.62 -0.59
C THR A 188 7.32 15.72 0.18
N ASP A 189 7.85 14.85 1.05
CA ASP A 189 7.04 13.99 1.91
C ASP A 189 6.18 14.84 2.87
N GLU A 190 6.73 15.94 3.42
CA GLU A 190 6.00 16.87 4.28
C GLU A 190 4.85 17.54 3.51
N TRP A 191 5.12 17.98 2.27
CA TRP A 191 4.09 18.56 1.42
C TRP A 191 2.96 17.53 1.16
N TYR A 192 3.33 16.28 0.92
CA TYR A 192 2.38 15.21 0.64
C TYR A 192 1.46 14.97 1.83
N LEU A 193 2.03 14.71 3.00
CA LEU A 193 1.27 14.47 4.23
C LEU A 193 0.35 15.67 4.57
N GLU A 194 0.88 16.91 4.49
CA GLU A 194 0.07 18.11 4.74
C GLU A 194 -1.12 18.24 3.78
N ASN A 195 -0.99 17.82 2.52
CA ASN A 195 -2.06 17.96 1.54
C ASN A 195 -3.04 16.79 1.57
N VAL A 196 -2.61 15.57 1.91
CA VAL A 196 -3.53 14.45 2.16
C VAL A 196 -4.45 14.75 3.32
N ASN A 197 -3.97 15.32 4.42
CA ASN A 197 -4.76 15.71 5.59
C ASN A 197 -5.86 16.74 5.28
N LYS A 198 -5.78 17.41 4.13
CA LYS A 198 -6.79 18.38 3.67
C LYS A 198 -7.78 17.79 2.66
N VAL A 199 -7.58 16.53 2.22
CA VAL A 199 -8.39 15.93 1.15
C VAL A 199 -9.84 15.80 1.62
N PHE A 200 -10.07 15.17 2.76
CA PHE A 200 -11.41 14.96 3.28
C PHE A 200 -12.16 16.27 3.53
N ASP A 201 -11.52 17.23 4.19
CA ASP A 201 -12.08 18.55 4.46
C ASP A 201 -12.49 19.32 3.20
N LYS A 202 -11.78 19.08 2.09
CA LYS A 202 -12.12 19.70 0.80
C LYS A 202 -13.29 18.98 0.14
N ALA A 203 -13.25 17.65 0.11
CA ALA A 203 -14.29 16.83 -0.49
C ALA A 203 -15.65 17.06 0.20
N ILE A 204 -15.71 16.95 1.52
CA ILE A 204 -16.97 17.10 2.27
C ILE A 204 -17.60 18.49 2.13
N LYS A 205 -16.81 19.52 1.83
CA LYS A 205 -17.35 20.89 1.59
C LYS A 205 -18.09 21.02 0.25
N ILE A 206 -17.83 20.12 -0.69
CA ILE A 206 -18.53 20.11 -1.98
C ILE A 206 -19.96 19.59 -1.80
N HIS A 207 -20.15 18.71 -0.78
CA HIS A 207 -21.39 17.98 -0.50
C HIS A 207 -22.22 18.58 0.65
N LYS A 208 -21.79 19.69 1.24
CA LYS A 208 -22.52 20.48 2.27
C LYS A 208 -23.15 21.72 1.66
#